data_978581cb7d2096bce55f49e641c13d9e
#
_entry.id   978581cb7d2096bce55f49e641c13d9e
#
_cell.length_a   1.000
_cell.length_b   1.000
_cell.length_c   1.000
_cell.angle_alpha   90.00
_cell.angle_beta   90.00
_cell.angle_gamma   90.00
#
_symmetry.space_group_name_H-M   'P 1'
#
loop_
_entity.id
_entity.type
_entity.pdbx_description
1 polymer ?
#
loop_
_entity_poly.entity_id
_entity_poly.type
_entity_poly.pdbx_seq_one_letter_code
_entity_poly.pdbx_strand_id
1 'polypeptide(L)'
;MTIITKLKSLFKGEKEMKNILFVVGSLRQGSFNHQMAELAEKALEGKANVTYLDYSDVPIFSQDLEAVVPASVAQAREAVQAADAIWFFSPVYNFAMPGTVKNLLDWLSRSLDPSNPAAESAIHDKVTTVSLVANGGHEQAGDQYRALLPFIRTNLVDQFTTSKVNDSAWADGKFVATEEVSADLDKQVEALLAAINE
;
A
#
# COMPACT_ATOMS: atom_id res chain seq x y z
N MET A 1 39.46 27.78 0.52
CA MET A 1 38.38 26.74 0.47
C MET A 1 37.67 26.73 1.82
N THR A 2 36.49 27.37 1.88
CA THR A 2 35.83 27.76 3.12
C THR A 2 35.25 26.51 3.83
N ILE A 3 35.26 26.53 5.19
CA ILE A 3 34.72 25.48 6.06
C ILE A 3 33.30 25.04 5.65
N ILE A 4 32.51 26.00 5.13
CA ILE A 4 31.13 25.75 4.61
C ILE A 4 31.13 24.81 3.39
N THR A 5 32.15 24.88 2.53
CA THR A 5 32.28 23.99 1.34
C THR A 5 32.65 22.56 1.77
N LYS A 6 33.43 22.42 2.86
CA LYS A 6 33.81 21.11 3.41
C LYS A 6 32.69 20.45 4.19
N LEU A 7 31.81 21.22 4.88
CA LEU A 7 30.59 20.67 5.48
C LEU A 7 29.58 20.18 4.42
N LYS A 8 29.37 20.93 3.33
CA LYS A 8 28.49 20.50 2.25
C LYS A 8 28.94 19.21 1.54
N SER A 9 30.26 18.93 1.53
CA SER A 9 30.79 17.69 0.94
C SER A 9 30.67 16.46 1.87
N LEU A 10 30.52 16.68 3.18
CA LEU A 10 30.30 15.60 4.18
C LEU A 10 28.83 15.13 4.23
N PHE A 11 27.88 15.97 3.81
CA PHE A 11 26.44 15.60 3.71
C PHE A 11 26.03 15.16 2.29
N LYS A 12 26.99 14.99 1.39
CA LYS A 12 26.75 14.53 0.03
C LYS A 12 26.79 13.00 -0.03
N GLY A 13 25.75 12.34 0.48
CA GLY A 13 25.69 10.89 0.36
C GLY A 13 24.65 10.15 1.20
N GLU A 14 23.89 10.80 2.07
CA GLU A 14 22.71 10.10 2.63
C GLU A 14 21.62 10.08 1.55
N LYS A 15 21.44 8.91 0.91
CA LYS A 15 20.31 8.69 0.01
C LYS A 15 19.04 8.85 0.86
N GLU A 16 18.21 9.84 0.53
CA GLU A 16 16.95 10.06 1.21
C GLU A 16 16.13 8.76 1.18
N MET A 17 15.73 8.28 2.36
CA MET A 17 14.97 7.03 2.43
C MET A 17 13.59 7.24 1.82
N LYS A 18 13.17 6.30 1.01
CA LYS A 18 11.87 6.30 0.37
C LYS A 18 10.75 6.06 1.38
N ASN A 19 9.59 6.64 1.14
CA ASN A 19 8.41 6.55 1.98
C ASN A 19 7.41 5.58 1.37
N ILE A 20 7.10 4.49 2.07
CA ILE A 20 6.13 3.49 1.64
C ILE A 20 4.90 3.58 2.54
N LEU A 21 3.74 3.79 1.91
CA LEU A 21 2.45 3.84 2.59
C LEU A 21 1.82 2.46 2.61
N PHE A 22 1.58 1.92 3.80
CA PHE A 22 0.89 0.65 4.00
C PHE A 22 -0.62 0.86 4.13
N VAL A 23 -1.38 0.11 3.35
CA VAL A 23 -2.84 0.08 3.38
C VAL A 23 -3.29 -1.32 3.80
N VAL A 24 -3.76 -1.47 5.04
CA VAL A 24 -4.23 -2.75 5.57
C VAL A 24 -5.73 -2.91 5.29
N GLY A 25 -6.09 -3.85 4.44
CA GLY A 25 -7.46 -4.05 3.95
C GLY A 25 -8.44 -4.63 4.98
N SER A 26 -7.94 -5.14 6.11
CA SER A 26 -8.77 -5.60 7.21
C SER A 26 -8.73 -4.61 8.36
N LEU A 27 -9.86 -3.96 8.63
CA LEU A 27 -10.00 -3.01 9.75
C LEU A 27 -10.20 -3.69 11.12
N ARG A 28 -10.20 -5.03 11.17
CA ARG A 28 -10.28 -5.79 12.42
C ARG A 28 -8.99 -5.63 13.22
N GLN A 29 -9.09 -5.34 14.52
CA GLN A 29 -7.94 -5.35 15.43
C GLN A 29 -7.23 -6.72 15.42
N GLY A 30 -5.89 -6.72 15.38
CA GLY A 30 -5.09 -7.93 15.33
C GLY A 30 -5.32 -8.77 14.05
N SER A 31 -5.67 -8.13 12.93
CA SER A 31 -5.88 -8.85 11.67
C SER A 31 -4.59 -9.50 11.20
N PHE A 32 -4.70 -10.66 10.56
CA PHE A 32 -3.55 -11.37 10.00
C PHE A 32 -2.88 -10.60 8.86
N ASN A 33 -3.64 -9.75 8.17
CA ASN A 33 -3.08 -8.84 7.16
C ASN A 33 -2.26 -7.70 7.80
N HIS A 34 -2.64 -7.24 9.01
CA HIS A 34 -1.80 -6.30 9.76
C HIS A 34 -0.49 -6.97 10.21
N GLN A 35 -0.56 -8.21 10.69
CA GLN A 35 0.64 -8.97 11.08
C GLN A 35 1.56 -9.26 9.88
N MET A 36 1.01 -9.49 8.67
CA MET A 36 1.82 -9.55 7.45
C MET A 36 2.46 -8.20 7.14
N ALA A 37 1.76 -7.10 7.34
CA ALA A 37 2.33 -5.76 7.18
C ALA A 37 3.50 -5.50 8.14
N GLU A 38 3.38 -5.94 9.40
CA GLU A 38 4.48 -5.85 10.39
C GLU A 38 5.71 -6.68 9.96
N LEU A 39 5.52 -7.83 9.31
CA LEU A 39 6.62 -8.61 8.75
C LEU A 39 7.29 -7.86 7.58
N ALA A 40 6.50 -7.24 6.71
CA ALA A 40 7.02 -6.42 5.61
C ALA A 40 7.76 -5.17 6.12
N GLU A 41 7.23 -4.49 7.13
CA GLU A 41 7.89 -3.36 7.79
C GLU A 41 9.24 -3.75 8.34
N LYS A 42 9.33 -4.91 9.02
CA LYS A 42 10.59 -5.44 9.50
C LYS A 42 11.58 -5.76 8.37
N ALA A 43 11.11 -6.29 7.24
CA ALA A 43 11.94 -6.56 6.07
C ALA A 43 12.44 -5.28 5.37
N LEU A 44 11.73 -4.15 5.56
CA LEU A 44 12.09 -2.82 5.09
C LEU A 44 12.96 -2.02 6.05
N GLU A 45 13.23 -2.53 7.27
CA GLU A 45 14.02 -1.83 8.28
C GLU A 45 15.39 -1.40 7.74
N GLY A 46 15.70 -0.11 7.88
CA GLY A 46 16.92 0.50 7.34
C GLY A 46 16.97 0.68 5.81
N LYS A 47 15.91 0.32 5.08
CA LYS A 47 15.80 0.43 3.61
C LYS A 47 14.80 1.50 3.16
N ALA A 48 13.70 1.67 3.90
CA ALA A 48 12.65 2.66 3.63
C ALA A 48 11.94 3.07 4.93
N ASN A 49 11.26 4.22 4.88
CA ASN A 49 10.33 4.63 5.92
C ASN A 49 8.97 4.01 5.64
N VAL A 50 8.30 3.51 6.66
CA VAL A 50 6.94 2.95 6.56
C VAL A 50 5.97 3.80 7.34
N THR A 51 4.80 4.07 6.77
CA THR A 51 3.65 4.68 7.43
C THR A 51 2.39 3.88 7.13
N TYR A 52 1.42 3.89 8.03
CA TYR A 52 0.15 3.18 7.87
C TYR A 52 -0.96 4.19 7.61
N LEU A 53 -1.77 3.94 6.60
CA LEU A 53 -2.94 4.77 6.29
C LEU A 53 -4.10 4.38 7.20
N ASP A 54 -4.57 5.31 8.03
CA ASP A 54 -5.90 5.19 8.64
C ASP A 54 -6.94 5.75 7.66
N TYR A 55 -7.82 4.88 7.20
CA TYR A 55 -8.93 5.21 6.29
C TYR A 55 -10.28 4.67 6.77
N SER A 56 -10.36 4.35 8.07
CA SER A 56 -11.57 3.80 8.69
C SER A 56 -12.78 4.72 8.56
N ASP A 57 -12.55 6.03 8.56
CA ASP A 57 -13.58 7.07 8.47
C ASP A 57 -13.86 7.56 7.03
N VAL A 58 -13.23 6.93 6.02
CA VAL A 58 -13.49 7.28 4.62
C VAL A 58 -14.91 6.84 4.24
N PRO A 59 -15.81 7.77 3.89
CA PRO A 59 -17.21 7.43 3.60
C PRO A 59 -17.33 6.60 2.31
N ILE A 60 -18.45 5.94 2.15
CA ILE A 60 -18.78 5.28 0.88
C ILE A 60 -18.78 6.34 -0.23
N PHE A 61 -18.10 5.99 -1.33
CA PHE A 61 -17.95 6.88 -2.48
C PHE A 61 -19.32 7.29 -3.04
N SER A 62 -19.48 8.60 -3.23
CA SER A 62 -20.58 9.20 -3.98
C SER A 62 -20.06 10.42 -4.72
N GLN A 63 -20.43 10.55 -5.99
CA GLN A 63 -20.13 11.74 -6.79
C GLN A 63 -20.70 13.02 -6.17
N ASP A 64 -21.79 12.95 -5.43
CA ASP A 64 -22.39 14.09 -4.74
C ASP A 64 -21.43 14.71 -3.69
N LEU A 65 -20.48 13.94 -3.19
CA LEU A 65 -19.48 14.38 -2.22
C LEU A 65 -18.19 14.93 -2.87
N GLU A 66 -18.06 14.87 -4.19
CA GLU A 66 -16.86 15.35 -4.89
C GLU A 66 -16.73 16.88 -4.87
N ALA A 67 -17.85 17.60 -4.84
CA ALA A 67 -17.84 19.05 -4.79
C ALA A 67 -17.29 19.61 -3.47
N VAL A 68 -17.50 18.89 -2.36
CA VAL A 68 -16.95 19.20 -1.04
C VAL A 68 -16.35 17.91 -0.48
N VAL A 69 -15.08 17.68 -0.82
CA VAL A 69 -14.38 16.45 -0.47
C VAL A 69 -14.34 16.26 1.05
N PRO A 70 -14.79 15.12 1.59
CA PRO A 70 -14.71 14.81 3.02
C PRO A 70 -13.27 14.89 3.55
N ALA A 71 -13.10 15.37 4.79
CA ALA A 71 -11.77 15.57 5.39
C ALA A 71 -10.94 14.28 5.44
N SER A 72 -11.56 13.12 5.74
CA SER A 72 -10.89 11.82 5.75
C SER A 72 -10.40 11.40 4.35
N VAL A 73 -11.13 11.76 3.29
CA VAL A 73 -10.70 11.53 1.90
C VAL A 73 -9.53 12.45 1.54
N ALA A 74 -9.58 13.73 1.94
CA ALA A 74 -8.49 14.68 1.72
C ALA A 74 -7.20 14.21 2.39
N GLN A 75 -7.27 13.78 3.66
CA GLN A 75 -6.15 13.22 4.40
C GLN A 75 -5.57 11.96 3.72
N ALA A 76 -6.44 11.04 3.26
CA ALA A 76 -5.99 9.86 2.53
C ALA A 76 -5.26 10.22 1.22
N ARG A 77 -5.78 11.21 0.47
CA ARG A 77 -5.13 11.72 -0.74
C ARG A 77 -3.77 12.34 -0.45
N GLU A 78 -3.65 13.16 0.60
CA GLU A 78 -2.39 13.76 1.02
C GLU A 78 -1.36 12.70 1.41
N ALA A 79 -1.75 11.68 2.19
CA ALA A 79 -0.86 10.57 2.56
C ALA A 79 -0.35 9.81 1.33
N VAL A 80 -1.24 9.53 0.37
CA VAL A 80 -0.89 8.87 -0.89
C VAL A 80 0.05 9.73 -1.74
N GLN A 81 -0.20 11.04 -1.84
CA GLN A 81 0.67 11.95 -2.59
C GLN A 81 2.06 12.06 -1.99
N ALA A 82 2.18 12.02 -0.65
CA ALA A 82 3.45 12.10 0.07
C ALA A 82 4.29 10.80 -0.01
N ALA A 83 3.68 9.68 -0.35
CA ALA A 83 4.36 8.39 -0.47
C ALA A 83 5.04 8.19 -1.83
N ASP A 84 6.19 7.51 -1.85
CA ASP A 84 6.84 7.03 -3.08
C ASP A 84 6.17 5.77 -3.61
N ALA A 85 5.66 4.91 -2.72
CA ALA A 85 4.92 3.71 -3.08
C ALA A 85 3.79 3.40 -2.09
N ILE A 86 2.85 2.56 -2.54
CA ILE A 86 1.73 2.06 -1.73
C ILE A 86 1.76 0.54 -1.72
N TRP A 87 1.70 -0.07 -0.54
CA TRP A 87 1.63 -1.51 -0.38
C TRP A 87 0.31 -1.91 0.29
N PHE A 88 -0.51 -2.65 -0.43
CA PHE A 88 -1.79 -3.14 0.07
C PHE A 88 -1.63 -4.51 0.72
N PHE A 89 -2.08 -4.66 1.97
CA PHE A 89 -2.16 -5.94 2.69
C PHE A 89 -3.62 -6.36 2.78
N SER A 90 -4.02 -7.28 1.91
CA SER A 90 -5.42 -7.54 1.64
C SER A 90 -5.89 -8.92 2.13
N PRO A 91 -6.96 -8.98 2.92
CA PRO A 91 -7.72 -10.22 3.03
C PRO A 91 -8.45 -10.51 1.71
N VAL A 92 -8.98 -11.72 1.61
CA VAL A 92 -9.90 -12.09 0.54
C VAL A 92 -11.29 -12.26 1.14
N TYR A 93 -12.25 -11.46 0.70
CA TYR A 93 -13.64 -11.55 1.11
C TYR A 93 -14.51 -11.97 -0.09
N ASN A 94 -15.10 -13.18 0.00
CA ASN A 94 -15.93 -13.74 -1.08
C ASN A 94 -15.21 -13.75 -2.45
N PHE A 95 -13.96 -14.22 -2.46
CA PHE A 95 -13.08 -14.26 -3.64
C PHE A 95 -12.74 -12.90 -4.25
N ALA A 96 -12.88 -11.82 -3.48
CA ALA A 96 -12.66 -10.46 -3.94
C ALA A 96 -11.79 -9.65 -2.97
N MET A 97 -11.31 -8.48 -3.45
CA MET A 97 -10.72 -7.48 -2.58
C MET A 97 -11.78 -6.96 -1.57
N PRO A 98 -11.36 -6.51 -0.37
CA PRO A 98 -12.30 -5.94 0.59
C PRO A 98 -13.04 -4.72 0.04
N GLY A 99 -14.32 -4.59 0.37
CA GLY A 99 -15.13 -3.43 -0.02
C GLY A 99 -14.55 -2.11 0.49
N THR A 100 -13.90 -2.10 1.64
CA THR A 100 -13.20 -0.94 2.21
C THR A 100 -12.03 -0.49 1.34
N VAL A 101 -11.22 -1.42 0.82
CA VAL A 101 -10.11 -1.10 -0.09
C VAL A 101 -10.65 -0.65 -1.45
N LYS A 102 -11.69 -1.33 -1.97
CA LYS A 102 -12.31 -0.91 -3.23
C LYS A 102 -12.87 0.51 -3.12
N ASN A 103 -13.55 0.82 -2.02
CA ASN A 103 -14.07 2.16 -1.74
C ASN A 103 -12.94 3.21 -1.67
N LEU A 104 -11.86 2.90 -0.97
CA LEU A 104 -10.70 3.78 -0.90
C LEU A 104 -10.12 4.05 -2.30
N LEU A 105 -9.94 2.99 -3.13
CA LEU A 105 -9.43 3.12 -4.49
C LEU A 105 -10.37 3.93 -5.39
N ASP A 106 -11.69 3.84 -5.19
CA ASP A 106 -12.67 4.67 -5.89
C ASP A 106 -12.46 6.16 -5.59
N TRP A 107 -12.22 6.52 -4.33
CA TRP A 107 -11.89 7.88 -3.93
C TRP A 107 -10.53 8.36 -4.44
N LEU A 108 -9.50 7.52 -4.36
CA LEU A 108 -8.12 7.87 -4.73
C LEU A 108 -7.93 8.02 -6.24
N SER A 109 -8.75 7.34 -7.05
CA SER A 109 -8.70 7.40 -8.51
C SER A 109 -9.40 8.61 -9.12
N ARG A 110 -10.13 9.40 -8.30
CA ARG A 110 -10.82 10.61 -8.78
C ARG A 110 -9.84 11.76 -8.97
N SER A 111 -10.11 12.58 -10.00
CA SER A 111 -9.34 13.79 -10.27
C SER A 111 -9.21 14.67 -9.01
N LEU A 112 -8.05 15.26 -8.83
CA LEU A 112 -7.79 16.27 -7.78
C LEU A 112 -8.39 17.64 -8.15
N ASP A 113 -8.70 17.85 -9.43
CA ASP A 113 -9.40 19.03 -9.92
C ASP A 113 -10.84 18.66 -10.34
N PRO A 114 -11.85 19.00 -9.53
CA PRO A 114 -13.24 18.68 -9.85
C PRO A 114 -13.73 19.32 -11.15
N SER A 115 -13.11 20.40 -11.62
CA SER A 115 -13.43 21.06 -12.87
C SER A 115 -12.87 20.37 -14.11
N ASN A 116 -11.86 19.49 -13.92
CA ASN A 116 -11.19 18.73 -14.97
C ASN A 116 -11.15 17.23 -14.64
N PRO A 117 -12.13 16.43 -15.06
CA PRO A 117 -12.14 15.00 -14.80
C PRO A 117 -10.97 14.22 -15.38
N ALA A 118 -10.22 14.80 -16.34
CA ALA A 118 -9.04 14.21 -16.95
C ALA A 118 -7.73 14.56 -16.20
N ALA A 119 -7.78 15.42 -15.18
CA ALA A 119 -6.59 15.73 -14.38
C ALA A 119 -6.13 14.53 -13.55
N GLU A 120 -4.93 14.64 -13.03
CA GLU A 120 -4.31 13.60 -12.22
C GLU A 120 -5.11 13.31 -10.95
N SER A 121 -5.08 12.07 -10.52
CA SER A 121 -5.62 11.63 -9.24
C SER A 121 -4.50 11.47 -8.21
N ALA A 122 -4.85 11.33 -6.93
CA ALA A 122 -3.85 11.19 -5.87
C ALA A 122 -2.96 9.94 -6.03
N ILE A 123 -3.52 8.89 -6.65
CA ILE A 123 -2.82 7.61 -6.85
C ILE A 123 -2.12 7.50 -8.21
N HIS A 124 -2.28 8.49 -9.08
CA HIS A 124 -1.67 8.48 -10.41
C HIS A 124 -0.15 8.33 -10.33
N ASP A 125 0.41 7.45 -11.15
CA ASP A 125 1.84 7.10 -11.25
C ASP A 125 2.48 6.56 -9.95
N LYS A 126 1.71 6.29 -8.90
CA LYS A 126 2.26 5.67 -7.70
C LYS A 126 2.68 4.23 -7.97
N VAL A 127 3.87 3.86 -7.51
CA VAL A 127 4.30 2.47 -7.47
C VAL A 127 3.41 1.73 -6.48
N THR A 128 2.86 0.58 -6.87
CA THR A 128 1.93 -0.18 -6.02
C THR A 128 2.28 -1.66 -6.02
N THR A 129 2.04 -2.34 -4.89
CA THR A 129 2.09 -3.81 -4.80
C THR A 129 1.08 -4.33 -3.78
N VAL A 130 0.85 -5.65 -3.78
CA VAL A 130 -0.18 -6.28 -2.93
C VAL A 130 0.36 -7.54 -2.28
N SER A 131 0.09 -7.72 -0.99
CA SER A 131 0.21 -9.01 -0.28
C SER A 131 -1.17 -9.47 0.16
N LEU A 132 -1.45 -10.79 0.06
CA LEU A 132 -2.76 -11.36 0.38
C LEU A 132 -2.63 -12.43 1.46
N VAL A 133 -3.37 -12.27 2.56
CA VAL A 133 -3.48 -13.28 3.61
C VAL A 133 -4.94 -13.67 3.79
N ALA A 134 -5.25 -14.94 3.47
CA ALA A 134 -6.61 -15.48 3.54
C ALA A 134 -6.59 -17.01 3.61
N ASN A 135 -7.75 -17.65 3.79
CA ASN A 135 -7.86 -19.10 3.72
C ASN A 135 -7.87 -19.65 2.28
N GLY A 136 -8.13 -18.79 1.30
CA GLY A 136 -8.20 -19.13 -0.12
C GLY A 136 -8.69 -17.97 -0.96
N GLY A 137 -8.81 -18.19 -2.29
CA GLY A 137 -9.28 -17.16 -3.24
C GLY A 137 -8.22 -16.10 -3.57
N HIS A 138 -6.93 -16.37 -3.30
CA HIS A 138 -5.84 -15.44 -3.54
C HIS A 138 -5.71 -15.05 -5.01
N GLU A 139 -5.85 -16.04 -5.91
CA GLU A 139 -5.76 -15.82 -7.35
C GLU A 139 -6.84 -14.85 -7.83
N GLN A 140 -8.12 -15.13 -7.49
CA GLN A 140 -9.24 -14.29 -7.93
C GLN A 140 -9.15 -12.86 -7.37
N ALA A 141 -8.77 -12.69 -6.10
CA ALA A 141 -8.57 -11.37 -5.53
C ALA A 141 -7.33 -10.68 -6.10
N GLY A 142 -6.24 -11.41 -6.31
CA GLY A 142 -5.03 -10.90 -6.96
C GLY A 142 -5.29 -10.38 -8.36
N ASP A 143 -6.07 -11.11 -9.16
CA ASP A 143 -6.45 -10.70 -10.52
C ASP A 143 -7.27 -9.42 -10.53
N GLN A 144 -8.11 -9.19 -9.52
CA GLN A 144 -8.82 -7.91 -9.40
C GLN A 144 -7.86 -6.73 -9.17
N TYR A 145 -6.82 -6.91 -8.34
CA TYR A 145 -5.78 -5.89 -8.16
C TYR A 145 -4.96 -5.69 -9.44
N ARG A 146 -4.58 -6.77 -10.15
CA ARG A 146 -3.85 -6.71 -11.42
C ARG A 146 -4.64 -5.99 -12.50
N ALA A 147 -5.96 -6.13 -12.50
CA ALA A 147 -6.84 -5.43 -13.44
C ALA A 147 -7.07 -3.96 -13.03
N LEU A 148 -7.34 -3.70 -11.74
CA LEU A 148 -7.78 -2.40 -11.27
C LEU A 148 -6.63 -1.40 -11.13
N LEU A 149 -5.50 -1.78 -10.51
CA LEU A 149 -4.42 -0.84 -10.20
C LEU A 149 -3.83 -0.18 -11.46
N PRO A 150 -3.48 -0.92 -12.54
CA PRO A 150 -3.05 -0.28 -13.78
C PRO A 150 -4.17 0.53 -14.46
N PHE A 151 -5.42 0.08 -14.37
CA PHE A 151 -6.56 0.82 -14.93
C PHE A 151 -6.71 2.21 -14.30
N ILE A 152 -6.47 2.33 -13.00
CA ILE A 152 -6.47 3.62 -12.30
C ILE A 152 -5.10 4.33 -12.36
N ARG A 153 -4.25 3.91 -13.29
CA ARG A 153 -2.98 4.55 -13.66
C ARG A 153 -1.91 4.49 -12.57
N THR A 154 -1.79 3.37 -11.87
CA THR A 154 -0.63 3.09 -10.99
C THR A 154 0.42 2.26 -11.73
N ASN A 155 1.66 2.33 -11.25
CA ASN A 155 2.78 1.50 -11.69
C ASN A 155 2.82 0.22 -10.82
N LEU A 156 2.15 -0.83 -11.28
CA LEU A 156 2.00 -2.06 -10.50
C LEU A 156 3.26 -2.92 -10.56
N VAL A 157 3.83 -3.21 -9.39
CA VAL A 157 4.83 -4.27 -9.18
C VAL A 157 4.07 -5.58 -8.92
N ASP A 158 4.00 -6.45 -9.92
CA ASP A 158 3.25 -7.72 -9.88
C ASP A 158 4.04 -8.86 -9.20
N GLN A 159 4.91 -8.53 -8.27
CA GLN A 159 5.50 -9.46 -7.33
C GLN A 159 4.63 -9.48 -6.07
N PHE A 160 3.61 -10.33 -6.06
CA PHE A 160 2.68 -10.46 -4.93
C PHE A 160 3.10 -11.59 -4.00
N THR A 161 3.10 -11.34 -2.69
CA THR A 161 3.22 -12.40 -1.68
C THR A 161 1.82 -12.84 -1.25
N THR A 162 1.57 -14.13 -1.29
CA THR A 162 0.30 -14.72 -0.85
C THR A 162 0.54 -15.74 0.26
N SER A 163 -0.34 -15.77 1.26
CA SER A 163 -0.26 -16.73 2.35
C SER A 163 -1.62 -17.23 2.79
N LYS A 164 -1.68 -18.52 3.09
CA LYS A 164 -2.80 -19.05 3.89
C LYS A 164 -2.62 -18.67 5.34
N VAL A 165 -3.74 -18.45 6.03
CA VAL A 165 -3.74 -18.33 7.48
C VAL A 165 -3.42 -19.70 8.08
N ASN A 166 -2.44 -19.77 8.99
CA ASN A 166 -2.12 -21.01 9.69
C ASN A 166 -3.27 -21.43 10.62
N ASP A 167 -3.50 -22.73 10.76
CA ASP A 167 -4.66 -23.27 11.47
C ASP A 167 -4.77 -22.78 12.92
N SER A 168 -3.64 -22.65 13.64
CA SER A 168 -3.61 -22.17 15.02
C SER A 168 -4.00 -20.69 15.16
N ALA A 169 -3.84 -19.88 14.11
CA ALA A 169 -4.07 -18.44 14.17
C ALA A 169 -5.51 -18.07 14.56
N TRP A 170 -6.48 -18.92 14.24
CA TRP A 170 -7.86 -18.69 14.62
C TRP A 170 -8.13 -18.90 16.11
N ALA A 171 -7.26 -19.66 16.80
CA ALA A 171 -7.37 -19.92 18.23
C ALA A 171 -6.50 -18.94 19.06
N ASP A 172 -5.28 -18.65 18.61
CA ASP A 172 -4.32 -17.85 19.35
C ASP A 172 -4.15 -16.41 18.83
N GLY A 173 -4.76 -16.09 17.68
CA GLY A 173 -4.68 -14.77 17.05
C GLY A 173 -3.34 -14.47 16.37
N LYS A 174 -2.45 -15.46 16.22
CA LYS A 174 -1.08 -15.26 15.70
C LYS A 174 -0.92 -15.81 14.29
N PHE A 175 -0.67 -14.93 13.36
CA PHE A 175 -0.26 -15.31 12.01
C PHE A 175 1.23 -15.69 12.01
N VAL A 176 1.53 -16.84 11.40
CA VAL A 176 2.92 -17.33 11.25
C VAL A 176 3.18 -17.54 9.76
N ALA A 177 4.08 -16.71 9.21
CA ALA A 177 4.56 -16.90 7.84
C ALA A 177 5.47 -18.12 7.77
N THR A 178 5.33 -18.92 6.70
CA THR A 178 6.30 -19.99 6.40
C THR A 178 7.61 -19.42 5.87
N GLU A 179 8.65 -20.24 5.79
CA GLU A 179 9.93 -19.83 5.18
C GLU A 179 9.74 -19.40 3.71
N GLU A 180 8.87 -20.10 2.97
CA GLU A 180 8.52 -19.76 1.59
C GLU A 180 7.86 -18.38 1.50
N VAL A 181 6.84 -18.11 2.34
CA VAL A 181 6.16 -16.81 2.41
C VAL A 181 7.14 -15.69 2.78
N SER A 182 8.06 -15.96 3.71
CA SER A 182 9.08 -14.98 4.10
C SER A 182 10.04 -14.68 2.94
N ALA A 183 10.48 -15.70 2.21
CA ALA A 183 11.32 -15.53 1.03
C ALA A 183 10.62 -14.79 -0.11
N ASP A 184 9.32 -15.03 -0.31
CA ASP A 184 8.54 -14.30 -1.31
C ASP A 184 8.30 -12.84 -0.90
N LEU A 185 8.14 -12.58 0.40
CA LEU A 185 8.05 -11.22 0.94
C LEU A 185 9.36 -10.45 0.71
N ASP A 186 10.52 -11.08 0.92
CA ASP A 186 11.83 -10.48 0.65
C ASP A 186 11.99 -10.13 -0.84
N LYS A 187 11.59 -11.01 -1.75
CA LYS A 187 11.56 -10.72 -3.20
C LYS A 187 10.64 -9.56 -3.55
N GLN A 188 9.48 -9.48 -2.90
CA GLN A 188 8.52 -8.38 -3.10
C GLN A 188 9.11 -7.06 -2.61
N VAL A 189 9.82 -7.04 -1.46
CA VAL A 189 10.56 -5.87 -0.97
C VAL A 189 11.61 -5.42 -2.00
N GLU A 190 12.41 -6.35 -2.52
CA GLU A 190 13.44 -6.04 -3.52
C GLU A 190 12.84 -5.45 -4.80
N ALA A 191 11.78 -6.07 -5.32
CA ALA A 191 11.09 -5.60 -6.52
C ALA A 191 10.46 -4.21 -6.31
N LEU A 192 9.84 -3.97 -5.15
CA LEU A 192 9.25 -2.67 -4.81
C LEU A 192 10.31 -1.58 -4.73
N LEU A 193 11.41 -1.83 -4.02
CA LEU A 193 12.51 -0.89 -3.88
C LEU A 193 13.23 -0.59 -5.21
N ALA A 194 13.33 -1.58 -6.11
CA ALA A 194 13.84 -1.38 -7.46
C ALA A 194 12.94 -0.42 -8.24
N ALA A 195 11.62 -0.67 -8.27
CA ALA A 195 10.66 0.14 -9.01
C ALA A 195 10.53 1.59 -8.51
N ILE A 196 10.76 1.85 -7.21
CA ILE A 196 10.76 3.22 -6.66
C ILE A 196 12.03 4.01 -7.07
N ASN A 197 13.10 3.32 -7.45
CA ASN A 197 14.39 3.95 -7.78
C ASN A 197 14.61 4.12 -9.30
N GLU A 198 13.70 3.66 -10.13
CA GLU A 198 13.67 3.88 -11.59
C GLU A 198 13.08 5.26 -11.92
#